data_1353cbd214960bba736827fe9e31142e
#
_entry.id   1353cbd214960bba736827fe9e31142e
#
_cell.length_a   1.000
_cell.length_b   1.000
_cell.length_c   1.000
_cell.angle_alpha   90.00
_cell.angle_beta   90.00
_cell.angle_gamma   90.00
#
_symmetry.space_group_name_H-M   'P 1'
#
loop_
_entity.id
_entity.type
_entity.pdbx_description
1 polymer ?
#
loop_
_entity_poly.entity_id
_entity_poly.type
_entity_poly.pdbx_seq_one_letter_code
_entity_poly.pdbx_strand_id
1 'polypeptide(L)'
;MKLEVEIVKQLPRFAVNISLACRSGELLALVGPSGSGKTTLMRIIAGLDRPDIGRIRFNGETWLDTRDKIDLPPQDRNLGYVFQEYTLFPHLTVFNNVAFAGRDKKKVTDLLKLLDVWQLKDRKPGRLSGGERQRVALAQALARDPKILLLDEPFSALDIVTRRNLRKELCKLKKEFNLPVVHITHDLEEAECMADTILPMVNGRIEKGWLANRSEQDHPESGASWAKGEIVNLCSHENFRSAAGK
;
A
#
# COMPACT_ATOMS: atom_id res chain seq x y z
N MET A 1 11.67 5.23 10.58
CA MET A 1 10.98 6.10 9.58
C MET A 1 9.49 6.10 9.86
N LYS A 2 8.74 7.14 9.49
CA LYS A 2 7.29 7.26 9.71
C LYS A 2 6.64 8.02 8.55
N LEU A 3 5.60 7.44 7.97
CA LEU A 3 4.66 8.15 7.10
C LEU A 3 3.55 8.76 7.95
N GLU A 4 3.18 10.00 7.68
CA GLU A 4 2.05 10.70 8.28
C GLU A 4 1.23 11.34 7.15
N VAL A 5 -0.07 11.08 7.16
CA VAL A 5 -1.01 11.51 6.11
C VAL A 5 -2.22 12.13 6.77
N GLU A 6 -2.52 13.37 6.40
CA GLU A 6 -3.75 14.08 6.78
C GLU A 6 -4.28 14.76 5.53
N ILE A 7 -5.34 14.22 4.93
CA ILE A 7 -5.85 14.75 3.66
C ILE A 7 -7.36 14.79 3.61
N VAL A 8 -7.87 15.77 2.85
CA VAL A 8 -9.26 15.84 2.40
C VAL A 8 -9.27 15.96 0.89
N LYS A 9 -10.04 15.09 0.22
CA LYS A 9 -10.29 15.18 -1.23
C LYS A 9 -11.76 14.93 -1.51
N GLN A 10 -12.40 15.89 -2.15
CA GLN A 10 -13.78 15.74 -2.64
C GLN A 10 -13.80 14.78 -3.84
N LEU A 11 -14.63 13.76 -3.75
CA LEU A 11 -15.00 12.88 -4.86
C LEU A 11 -16.47 13.12 -5.24
N PRO A 12 -16.93 12.66 -6.39
CA PRO A 12 -18.31 12.93 -6.84
C PRO A 12 -19.41 12.48 -5.88
N ARG A 13 -19.17 11.44 -5.08
CA ARG A 13 -20.17 10.84 -4.17
C ARG A 13 -19.91 11.12 -2.69
N PHE A 14 -18.66 11.34 -2.30
CA PHE A 14 -18.25 11.56 -0.91
C PHE A 14 -16.87 12.25 -0.86
N ALA A 15 -16.48 12.70 0.33
CA ALA A 15 -15.13 13.21 0.54
C ALA A 15 -14.25 12.14 1.20
N VAL A 16 -13.07 11.89 0.65
CA VAL A 16 -11.99 11.18 1.34
C VAL A 16 -11.42 12.12 2.39
N ASN A 17 -11.59 11.76 3.67
CA ASN A 17 -11.10 12.52 4.82
C ASN A 17 -10.38 11.55 5.76
N ILE A 18 -9.05 11.51 5.66
CA ILE A 18 -8.21 10.49 6.28
C ILE A 18 -7.08 11.13 7.06
N SER A 19 -6.89 10.60 8.27
CA SER A 19 -5.68 10.78 9.07
C SER A 19 -5.13 9.41 9.42
N LEU A 20 -3.88 9.13 9.02
CA LEU A 20 -3.19 7.87 9.34
C LEU A 20 -1.69 8.08 9.50
N ALA A 21 -1.06 7.12 10.17
CA ALA A 21 0.39 7.01 10.22
C ALA A 21 0.82 5.56 10.08
N CYS A 22 2.00 5.33 9.45
CA CYS A 22 2.62 4.02 9.31
C CYS A 22 4.12 4.14 9.66
N ARG A 23 4.63 3.25 10.51
CA ARG A 23 6.02 3.26 10.98
C ARG A 23 6.88 2.25 10.22
N SER A 24 8.20 2.43 10.27
CA SER A 24 9.16 1.41 9.79
C SER A 24 8.86 0.05 10.42
N GLY A 25 8.93 -0.99 9.59
CA GLY A 25 8.66 -2.36 9.98
C GLY A 25 7.17 -2.67 10.19
N GLU A 26 6.29 -1.67 10.07
CA GLU A 26 4.84 -1.82 10.18
C GLU A 26 4.21 -2.08 8.80
N LEU A 27 3.25 -3.01 8.74
CA LEU A 27 2.32 -3.17 7.64
C LEU A 27 0.95 -2.65 8.10
N LEU A 28 0.53 -1.53 7.50
CA LEU A 28 -0.78 -0.95 7.70
C LEU A 28 -1.70 -1.39 6.56
N ALA A 29 -2.74 -2.15 6.87
CA ALA A 29 -3.75 -2.56 5.90
C ALA A 29 -4.93 -1.59 5.88
N LEU A 30 -5.30 -1.12 4.69
CA LEU A 30 -6.54 -0.40 4.41
C LEU A 30 -7.54 -1.39 3.84
N VAL A 31 -8.57 -1.72 4.60
CA VAL A 31 -9.62 -2.66 4.19
C VAL A 31 -10.94 -1.94 3.94
N GLY A 32 -11.80 -2.49 3.11
CA GLY A 32 -13.14 -1.92 2.91
C GLY A 32 -13.68 -2.20 1.52
N PRO A 33 -14.95 -1.84 1.26
CA PRO A 33 -15.63 -2.12 0.00
C PRO A 33 -14.96 -1.44 -1.18
N SER A 34 -15.14 -2.00 -2.39
CA SER A 34 -14.70 -1.37 -3.63
C SER A 34 -15.34 0.01 -3.77
N GLY A 35 -14.57 0.98 -4.27
CA GLY A 35 -15.03 2.35 -4.42
C GLY A 35 -15.01 3.19 -3.13
N SER A 36 -14.50 2.71 -1.98
CA SER A 36 -14.42 3.49 -0.74
C SER A 36 -13.33 4.59 -0.74
N GLY A 37 -12.52 4.69 -1.81
CA GLY A 37 -11.50 5.73 -1.96
C GLY A 37 -10.07 5.29 -1.61
N LYS A 38 -9.82 4.00 -1.32
CA LYS A 38 -8.49 3.47 -0.95
C LYS A 38 -7.43 3.72 -2.01
N THR A 39 -7.69 3.37 -3.26
CA THR A 39 -6.77 3.63 -4.38
C THR A 39 -6.53 5.12 -4.58
N THR A 40 -7.55 5.97 -4.42
CA THR A 40 -7.38 7.44 -4.47
C THR A 40 -6.40 7.91 -3.39
N LEU A 41 -6.54 7.44 -2.15
CA LEU A 41 -5.62 7.74 -1.06
C LEU A 41 -4.19 7.29 -1.40
N MET A 42 -4.01 6.07 -1.91
CA MET A 42 -2.69 5.57 -2.32
C MET A 42 -2.06 6.43 -3.41
N ARG A 43 -2.84 6.83 -4.42
CA ARG A 43 -2.38 7.72 -5.50
C ARG A 43 -1.96 9.08 -4.97
N ILE A 44 -2.67 9.63 -3.98
CA ILE A 44 -2.30 10.88 -3.31
C ILE A 44 -0.97 10.71 -2.53
N ILE A 45 -0.81 9.61 -1.77
CA ILE A 45 0.44 9.32 -1.07
C ILE A 45 1.60 9.17 -2.07
N ALA A 46 1.36 8.56 -3.21
CA ALA A 46 2.36 8.40 -4.27
C ALA A 46 2.67 9.70 -5.06
N GLY A 47 1.87 10.76 -4.89
CA GLY A 47 2.00 12.00 -5.68
C GLY A 47 1.43 11.90 -7.10
N LEU A 48 0.63 10.87 -7.37
CA LEU A 48 -0.05 10.63 -8.66
C LEU A 48 -1.42 11.33 -8.75
N ASP A 49 -1.90 11.85 -7.62
CA ASP A 49 -3.12 12.63 -7.50
C ASP A 49 -2.95 13.66 -6.38
N ARG A 50 -3.78 14.72 -6.36
CA ARG A 50 -3.69 15.82 -5.40
C ARG A 50 -4.93 15.86 -4.51
N PRO A 51 -4.78 16.03 -3.19
CA PRO A 51 -5.91 16.35 -2.32
C PRO A 51 -6.32 17.82 -2.48
N ASP A 52 -7.53 18.15 -2.03
CA ASP A 52 -7.98 19.54 -1.99
C ASP A 52 -7.33 20.28 -0.82
N ILE A 53 -7.22 19.59 0.34
CA ILE A 53 -6.57 20.11 1.55
C ILE A 53 -5.78 18.96 2.17
N GLY A 54 -4.57 19.26 2.67
CA GLY A 54 -3.87 18.29 3.51
C GLY A 54 -2.37 18.43 3.53
N ARG A 55 -1.80 17.52 4.29
CA ARG A 55 -0.35 17.40 4.50
C ARG A 55 0.05 15.93 4.47
N ILE A 56 1.16 15.64 3.80
CA ILE A 56 1.83 14.35 3.83
C ILE A 56 3.28 14.57 4.24
N ARG A 57 3.73 13.85 5.26
CA ARG A 57 5.12 13.90 5.72
C ARG A 57 5.70 12.50 5.77
N PHE A 58 6.96 12.40 5.42
CA PHE A 58 7.71 11.16 5.57
C PHE A 58 9.02 11.42 6.29
N ASN A 59 9.18 10.83 7.47
CA ASN A 59 10.36 10.99 8.34
C ASN A 59 10.76 12.46 8.58
N GLY A 60 9.76 13.32 8.80
CA GLY A 60 9.93 14.76 8.99
C GLY A 60 9.98 15.62 7.73
N GLU A 61 10.29 15.02 6.58
CA GLU A 61 10.25 15.69 5.27
C GLU A 61 8.79 15.89 4.81
N THR A 62 8.44 17.08 4.36
CA THR A 62 7.11 17.38 3.82
C THR A 62 7.07 17.00 2.34
N TRP A 63 6.25 15.99 1.99
CA TRP A 63 6.01 15.58 0.62
C TRP A 63 4.89 16.36 -0.05
N LEU A 64 3.91 16.76 0.76
CA LEU A 64 2.79 17.58 0.32
C LEU A 64 2.33 18.46 1.48
N ASP A 65 2.08 19.73 1.20
CA ASP A 65 1.36 20.65 2.06
C ASP A 65 0.61 21.67 1.19
N THR A 66 -0.72 21.59 1.22
CA THR A 66 -1.57 22.47 0.38
C THR A 66 -1.54 23.93 0.84
N ARG A 67 -1.24 24.21 2.13
CA ARG A 67 -1.14 25.58 2.67
C ARG A 67 0.16 26.24 2.23
N ASP A 68 1.27 25.50 2.34
CA ASP A 68 2.60 25.99 1.99
C ASP A 68 2.93 25.79 0.51
N LYS A 69 1.97 25.25 -0.29
CA LYS A 69 2.11 24.95 -1.71
C LYS A 69 3.28 24.03 -2.04
N ILE A 70 3.59 23.10 -1.13
CA ILE A 70 4.59 22.07 -1.32
C ILE A 70 3.92 20.86 -1.97
N ASP A 71 4.51 20.34 -3.06
CA ASP A 71 4.06 19.13 -3.72
C ASP A 71 5.24 18.43 -4.38
N LEU A 72 5.87 17.53 -3.60
CA LEU A 72 7.01 16.74 -4.07
C LEU A 72 6.53 15.75 -5.13
N PRO A 73 7.11 15.77 -6.35
CA PRO A 73 6.65 14.89 -7.42
C PRO A 73 6.96 13.41 -7.12
N PRO A 74 6.25 12.45 -7.74
CA PRO A 74 6.35 11.01 -7.44
C PRO A 74 7.77 10.45 -7.47
N GLN A 75 8.59 10.90 -8.43
CA GLN A 75 9.98 10.42 -8.59
C GLN A 75 10.88 10.79 -7.42
N ASP A 76 10.55 11.84 -6.66
CA ASP A 76 11.35 12.35 -5.55
C ASP A 76 10.87 11.81 -4.19
N ARG A 77 9.68 11.19 -4.12
CA ARG A 77 9.15 10.58 -2.89
C ARG A 77 9.85 9.28 -2.49
N ASN A 78 10.71 8.74 -3.33
CA ASN A 78 11.48 7.51 -3.12
C ASN A 78 10.64 6.37 -2.55
N LEU A 79 9.53 6.05 -3.20
CA LEU A 79 8.60 4.99 -2.84
C LEU A 79 8.59 3.86 -3.89
N GLY A 80 8.26 2.65 -3.45
CA GLY A 80 7.88 1.53 -4.31
C GLY A 80 6.36 1.45 -4.39
N TYR A 81 5.80 1.32 -5.60
CA TYR A 81 4.37 1.15 -5.78
C TYR A 81 4.09 -0.08 -6.64
N VAL A 82 3.32 -1.01 -6.08
CA VAL A 82 2.78 -2.16 -6.81
C VAL A 82 1.30 -1.87 -7.07
N PHE A 83 0.96 -1.64 -8.35
CA PHE A 83 -0.40 -1.37 -8.79
C PHE A 83 -1.22 -2.66 -8.88
N GLN A 84 -2.54 -2.55 -8.78
CA GLN A 84 -3.49 -3.65 -8.95
C GLN A 84 -3.32 -4.33 -10.32
N GLU A 85 -3.17 -3.54 -11.40
CA GLU A 85 -2.75 -4.03 -12.70
C GLU A 85 -1.21 -3.91 -12.77
N TYR A 86 -0.51 -5.05 -12.70
CA TYR A 86 0.96 -5.07 -12.72
C TYR A 86 1.52 -4.29 -13.92
N THR A 87 2.09 -3.11 -13.67
CA THR A 87 2.59 -2.19 -14.69
C THR A 87 3.96 -2.60 -15.21
N LEU A 88 4.07 -3.86 -15.67
CA LEU A 88 5.29 -4.34 -16.31
C LEU A 88 5.32 -3.90 -17.78
N PHE A 89 6.48 -3.48 -18.23
CA PHE A 89 6.70 -3.11 -19.64
C PHE A 89 6.65 -4.37 -20.51
N PRO A 90 5.64 -4.54 -21.41
CA PRO A 90 5.41 -5.80 -22.12
C PRO A 90 6.51 -6.13 -23.13
N HIS A 91 7.26 -5.14 -23.58
CA HIS A 91 8.35 -5.29 -24.56
C HIS A 91 9.69 -5.63 -23.89
N LEU A 92 9.86 -5.40 -22.59
CA LEU A 92 11.07 -5.73 -21.84
C LEU A 92 11.02 -7.14 -21.25
N THR A 93 12.18 -7.76 -21.07
CA THR A 93 12.30 -9.00 -20.30
C THR A 93 12.07 -8.76 -18.81
N VAL A 94 11.91 -9.81 -18.02
CA VAL A 94 11.83 -9.75 -16.55
C VAL A 94 13.01 -8.99 -15.99
N PHE A 95 14.25 -9.38 -16.38
CA PHE A 95 15.45 -8.69 -15.92
C PHE A 95 15.42 -7.20 -16.25
N ASN A 96 15.07 -6.83 -17.48
CA ASN A 96 15.06 -5.44 -17.92
C ASN A 96 13.91 -4.62 -17.28
N ASN A 97 12.78 -5.25 -16.93
CA ASN A 97 11.72 -4.61 -16.16
C ASN A 97 12.22 -4.16 -14.79
N VAL A 98 12.92 -5.04 -14.08
CA VAL A 98 13.47 -4.73 -12.74
C VAL A 98 14.67 -3.77 -12.85
N ALA A 99 15.55 -3.96 -13.81
CA ALA A 99 16.70 -3.10 -14.07
C ALA A 99 16.31 -1.69 -14.53
N PHE A 100 15.11 -1.51 -15.11
CA PHE A 100 14.60 -0.19 -15.46
C PHE A 100 14.42 0.70 -14.23
N ALA A 101 13.98 0.10 -13.11
CA ALA A 101 13.82 0.81 -11.85
C ALA A 101 15.14 0.93 -11.06
N GLY A 102 15.99 -0.10 -11.09
CA GLY A 102 17.25 -0.18 -10.34
C GLY A 102 18.48 -0.21 -11.24
N ARG A 103 19.44 0.69 -10.98
CA ARG A 103 20.67 0.77 -11.79
C ARG A 103 21.71 -0.30 -11.46
N ASP A 104 21.66 -0.89 -10.27
CA ASP A 104 22.61 -1.91 -9.82
C ASP A 104 22.17 -3.30 -10.29
N LYS A 105 22.89 -3.86 -11.27
CA LYS A 105 22.62 -5.19 -11.83
C LYS A 105 22.78 -6.32 -10.80
N LYS A 106 23.68 -6.18 -9.83
CA LYS A 106 23.87 -7.17 -8.77
C LYS A 106 22.60 -7.22 -7.91
N LYS A 107 22.14 -6.07 -7.46
CA LYS A 107 20.91 -5.95 -6.68
C LYS A 107 19.68 -6.49 -7.43
N VAL A 108 19.53 -6.17 -8.71
CA VAL A 108 18.49 -6.73 -9.57
C VAL A 108 18.54 -8.26 -9.57
N THR A 109 19.72 -8.84 -9.72
CA THR A 109 19.93 -10.28 -9.68
C THR A 109 19.52 -10.87 -8.32
N ASP A 110 19.94 -10.24 -7.23
CA ASP A 110 19.64 -10.69 -5.87
C ASP A 110 18.13 -10.62 -5.56
N LEU A 111 17.45 -9.54 -5.98
CA LEU A 111 15.99 -9.42 -5.86
C LEU A 111 15.23 -10.47 -6.68
N LEU A 112 15.67 -10.75 -7.91
CA LEU A 112 15.05 -11.78 -8.74
C LEU A 112 15.22 -13.19 -8.15
N LYS A 113 16.36 -13.45 -7.49
CA LYS A 113 16.61 -14.71 -6.76
C LYS A 113 15.77 -14.76 -5.48
N LEU A 114 15.74 -13.69 -4.70
CA LEU A 114 15.00 -13.58 -3.45
C LEU A 114 13.49 -13.84 -3.66
N LEU A 115 12.95 -13.35 -4.79
CA LEU A 115 11.54 -13.51 -5.16
C LEU A 115 11.27 -14.74 -6.05
N ASP A 116 12.24 -15.65 -6.19
CA ASP A 116 12.12 -16.90 -6.95
C ASP A 116 11.63 -16.73 -8.40
N VAL A 117 12.15 -15.70 -9.09
CA VAL A 117 11.86 -15.41 -10.51
C VAL A 117 13.11 -15.25 -11.37
N TRP A 118 14.29 -15.57 -10.82
CA TRP A 118 15.55 -15.48 -11.58
C TRP A 118 15.58 -16.36 -12.84
N GLN A 119 15.00 -17.57 -12.77
CA GLN A 119 14.92 -18.50 -13.90
C GLN A 119 14.07 -17.97 -15.07
N LEU A 120 13.28 -16.91 -14.80
CA LEU A 120 12.41 -16.26 -15.77
C LEU A 120 13.00 -14.97 -16.36
N LYS A 121 14.25 -14.62 -16.01
CA LYS A 121 14.89 -13.33 -16.29
C LYS A 121 14.84 -12.89 -17.75
N ASP A 122 14.88 -13.86 -18.69
CA ASP A 122 14.87 -13.62 -20.13
C ASP A 122 13.45 -13.68 -20.76
N ARG A 123 12.42 -14.03 -19.97
CA ARG A 123 11.03 -14.04 -20.42
C ARG A 123 10.43 -12.64 -20.44
N LYS A 124 9.42 -12.44 -21.29
CA LYS A 124 8.58 -11.22 -21.30
C LYS A 124 7.33 -11.43 -20.45
N PRO A 125 6.73 -10.35 -19.90
CA PRO A 125 5.57 -10.41 -19.01
C PRO A 125 4.39 -11.21 -19.54
N GLY A 126 4.12 -11.19 -20.84
CA GLY A 126 3.03 -11.95 -21.46
C GLY A 126 3.18 -13.48 -21.38
N ARG A 127 4.36 -13.99 -21.00
CA ARG A 127 4.64 -15.43 -20.82
C ARG A 127 4.71 -15.84 -19.34
N LEU A 128 4.29 -14.98 -18.44
CA LEU A 128 4.32 -15.21 -16.99
C LEU A 128 2.91 -15.49 -16.46
N SER A 129 2.83 -16.35 -15.45
CA SER A 129 1.63 -16.50 -14.63
C SER A 129 1.32 -15.22 -13.82
N GLY A 130 0.14 -15.11 -13.24
CA GLY A 130 -0.24 -13.99 -12.38
C GLY A 130 0.74 -13.79 -11.21
N GLY A 131 1.06 -14.88 -10.50
CA GLY A 131 2.00 -14.85 -9.38
C GLY A 131 3.43 -14.48 -9.79
N GLU A 132 3.91 -14.98 -10.95
CA GLU A 132 5.23 -14.59 -11.48
C GLU A 132 5.28 -13.11 -11.83
N ARG A 133 4.24 -12.57 -12.48
CA ARG A 133 4.13 -11.13 -12.77
C ARG A 133 4.15 -10.30 -11.52
N GLN A 134 3.44 -10.72 -10.49
CA GLN A 134 3.43 -10.02 -9.21
C GLN A 134 4.80 -9.99 -8.55
N ARG A 135 5.51 -11.12 -8.47
CA ARG A 135 6.87 -11.17 -7.93
C ARG A 135 7.83 -10.27 -8.70
N VAL A 136 7.70 -10.21 -10.01
CA VAL A 136 8.48 -9.30 -10.85
C VAL A 136 8.12 -7.83 -10.56
N ALA A 137 6.83 -7.49 -10.40
CA ALA A 137 6.40 -6.14 -10.04
C ALA A 137 6.90 -5.73 -8.64
N LEU A 138 6.92 -6.66 -7.69
CA LEU A 138 7.50 -6.43 -6.36
C LEU A 138 9.03 -6.23 -6.44
N ALA A 139 9.74 -7.05 -7.23
CA ALA A 139 11.17 -6.86 -7.49
C ALA A 139 11.45 -5.48 -8.10
N GLN A 140 10.63 -5.04 -9.06
CA GLN A 140 10.73 -3.74 -9.70
C GLN A 140 10.52 -2.60 -8.68
N ALA A 141 9.50 -2.70 -7.81
CA ALA A 141 9.24 -1.71 -6.78
C ALA A 141 10.39 -1.60 -5.76
N LEU A 142 11.04 -2.72 -5.41
CA LEU A 142 12.16 -2.78 -4.47
C LEU A 142 13.51 -2.39 -5.07
N ALA A 143 13.65 -2.41 -6.40
CA ALA A 143 14.94 -2.21 -7.08
C ALA A 143 15.55 -0.81 -6.86
N ARG A 144 14.72 0.20 -6.54
CA ARG A 144 15.14 1.59 -6.29
C ARG A 144 15.51 1.89 -4.83
N ASP A 145 15.58 0.90 -3.94
CA ASP A 145 15.73 1.13 -2.49
C ASP A 145 14.65 2.07 -1.93
N PRO A 146 13.37 1.74 -2.11
CA PRO A 146 12.31 2.61 -1.65
C PRO A 146 12.36 2.76 -0.13
N LYS A 147 11.96 3.93 0.38
CA LYS A 147 11.82 4.19 1.81
C LYS A 147 10.46 3.75 2.35
N ILE A 148 9.49 3.50 1.49
CA ILE A 148 8.14 3.02 1.79
C ILE A 148 7.62 2.17 0.63
N LEU A 149 6.81 1.17 0.93
CA LEU A 149 6.17 0.31 -0.06
C LEU A 149 4.65 0.50 -0.03
N LEU A 150 4.08 0.78 -1.19
CA LEU A 150 2.63 0.91 -1.39
C LEU A 150 2.15 -0.27 -2.24
N LEU A 151 1.16 -1.02 -1.74
CA LEU A 151 0.62 -2.22 -2.38
C LEU A 151 -0.89 -2.06 -2.59
N ASP A 152 -1.33 -1.95 -3.83
CA ASP A 152 -2.74 -1.78 -4.19
C ASP A 152 -3.32 -3.08 -4.72
N GLU A 153 -4.06 -3.82 -3.87
CA GLU A 153 -4.66 -5.13 -4.15
C GLU A 153 -3.70 -6.13 -4.83
N PRO A 154 -2.48 -6.31 -4.31
CA PRO A 154 -1.45 -7.06 -5.03
C PRO A 154 -1.79 -8.55 -5.23
N PHE A 155 -2.71 -9.12 -4.46
CA PHE A 155 -3.03 -10.56 -4.51
C PHE A 155 -4.38 -10.88 -5.14
N SER A 156 -5.13 -9.89 -5.64
CA SER A 156 -6.50 -10.05 -6.13
C SER A 156 -6.65 -11.03 -7.30
N ALA A 157 -5.65 -11.11 -8.17
CA ALA A 157 -5.67 -11.97 -9.37
C ALA A 157 -5.00 -13.34 -9.18
N LEU A 158 -4.72 -13.76 -7.93
CA LEU A 158 -3.97 -14.99 -7.65
C LEU A 158 -4.86 -16.11 -7.11
N ASP A 159 -4.50 -17.36 -7.46
CA ASP A 159 -5.05 -18.55 -6.83
C ASP A 159 -4.65 -18.62 -5.34
N ILE A 160 -5.39 -19.42 -4.56
CA ILE A 160 -5.24 -19.50 -3.10
C ILE A 160 -3.83 -19.92 -2.67
N VAL A 161 -3.21 -20.86 -3.36
CA VAL A 161 -1.89 -21.41 -3.00
C VAL A 161 -0.81 -20.38 -3.26
N THR A 162 -0.81 -19.76 -4.44
CA THR A 162 0.14 -18.71 -4.81
C THR A 162 0.00 -17.50 -3.90
N ARG A 163 -1.22 -17.07 -3.58
CA ARG A 163 -1.52 -15.97 -2.66
C ARG A 163 -0.92 -16.24 -1.28
N ARG A 164 -1.15 -17.43 -0.71
CA ARG A 164 -0.62 -17.81 0.61
C ARG A 164 0.91 -17.77 0.67
N ASN A 165 1.58 -18.22 -0.39
CA ASN A 165 3.05 -18.22 -0.45
C ASN A 165 3.58 -16.79 -0.53
N LEU A 166 3.02 -15.95 -1.38
CA LEU A 166 3.45 -14.56 -1.54
C LEU A 166 3.18 -13.70 -0.30
N ARG A 167 2.09 -13.95 0.45
CA ARG A 167 1.86 -13.31 1.76
C ARG A 167 3.02 -13.58 2.71
N LYS A 168 3.48 -14.84 2.80
CA LYS A 168 4.64 -15.20 3.63
C LYS A 168 5.93 -14.53 3.18
N GLU A 169 6.15 -14.45 1.88
CA GLU A 169 7.31 -13.75 1.30
C GLU A 169 7.27 -12.26 1.64
N LEU A 170 6.14 -11.59 1.47
CA LEU A 170 5.99 -10.17 1.80
C LEU A 170 6.23 -9.89 3.30
N CYS A 171 5.74 -10.76 4.19
CA CYS A 171 6.01 -10.65 5.62
C CYS A 171 7.50 -10.79 5.96
N LYS A 172 8.26 -11.64 5.24
CA LYS A 172 9.71 -11.76 5.38
C LYS A 172 10.40 -10.49 4.88
N LEU A 173 10.04 -10.01 3.69
CA LEU A 173 10.57 -8.80 3.09
C LEU A 173 10.35 -7.57 3.98
N LYS A 174 9.15 -7.41 4.55
CA LYS A 174 8.85 -6.32 5.50
C LYS A 174 9.85 -6.29 6.66
N LYS A 175 10.17 -7.45 7.24
CA LYS A 175 11.14 -7.56 8.35
C LYS A 175 12.57 -7.29 7.88
N GLU A 176 12.96 -7.84 6.75
CA GLU A 176 14.32 -7.74 6.19
C GLU A 176 14.66 -6.29 5.80
N PHE A 177 13.76 -5.61 5.10
CA PHE A 177 13.98 -4.23 4.64
C PHE A 177 13.60 -3.17 5.68
N ASN A 178 12.91 -3.55 6.76
CA ASN A 178 12.42 -2.65 7.82
C ASN A 178 11.69 -1.41 7.26
N LEU A 179 10.88 -1.59 6.22
CA LEU A 179 10.12 -0.55 5.55
C LEU A 179 8.72 -0.38 6.15
N PRO A 180 8.16 0.83 6.20
CA PRO A 180 6.73 1.00 6.33
C PRO A 180 6.06 0.48 5.05
N VAL A 181 4.98 -0.29 5.22
CA VAL A 181 4.20 -0.85 4.11
C VAL A 181 2.75 -0.42 4.28
N VAL A 182 2.18 0.25 3.27
CA VAL A 182 0.74 0.50 3.20
C VAL A 182 0.14 -0.45 2.17
N HIS A 183 -0.81 -1.26 2.61
CA HIS A 183 -1.40 -2.34 1.83
C HIS A 183 -2.92 -2.15 1.72
N ILE A 184 -3.44 -2.11 0.50
CA ILE A 184 -4.88 -2.12 0.23
C ILE A 184 -5.32 -3.53 -0.09
N THR A 185 -6.39 -3.97 0.57
CA THR A 185 -7.10 -5.20 0.22
C THR A 185 -8.58 -5.09 0.55
N HIS A 186 -9.40 -5.89 -0.12
CA HIS A 186 -10.81 -6.11 0.23
C HIS A 186 -11.00 -7.43 1.01
N ASP A 187 -9.93 -8.21 1.14
CA ASP A 187 -9.89 -9.49 1.84
C ASP A 187 -9.43 -9.26 3.29
N LEU A 188 -10.37 -9.45 4.24
CA LEU A 188 -10.10 -9.22 5.67
C LEU A 188 -9.14 -10.28 6.23
N GLU A 189 -9.29 -11.55 5.83
CA GLU A 189 -8.39 -12.64 6.23
C GLU A 189 -6.94 -12.34 5.82
N GLU A 190 -6.76 -11.75 4.64
CA GLU A 190 -5.47 -11.28 4.17
C GLU A 190 -4.88 -10.22 5.09
N ALA A 191 -5.68 -9.20 5.44
CA ALA A 191 -5.24 -8.14 6.34
C ALA A 191 -4.88 -8.69 7.72
N GLU A 192 -5.70 -9.58 8.29
CA GLU A 192 -5.47 -10.20 9.61
C GLU A 192 -4.20 -11.04 9.67
N CYS A 193 -3.88 -11.74 8.57
CA CYS A 193 -2.67 -12.56 8.51
C CYS A 193 -1.37 -11.76 8.39
N MET A 194 -1.42 -10.53 7.89
CA MET A 194 -0.21 -9.80 7.49
C MET A 194 0.00 -8.47 8.20
N ALA A 195 -1.10 -7.78 8.55
CA ALA A 195 -1.01 -6.41 9.04
C ALA A 195 -0.73 -6.35 10.54
N ASP A 196 0.05 -5.34 10.92
CA ASP A 196 0.23 -4.92 12.31
C ASP A 196 -0.90 -3.97 12.73
N THR A 197 -1.43 -3.20 11.76
CA THR A 197 -2.57 -2.27 11.96
C THR A 197 -3.56 -2.42 10.82
N ILE A 198 -4.84 -2.57 11.14
CA ILE A 198 -5.93 -2.63 10.15
C ILE A 198 -6.81 -1.38 10.30
N LEU A 199 -6.97 -0.64 9.21
CA LEU A 199 -7.85 0.52 9.12
C LEU A 199 -8.99 0.25 8.14
N PRO A 200 -10.23 0.06 8.63
CA PRO A 200 -11.39 -0.08 7.76
C PRO A 200 -11.78 1.28 7.18
N MET A 201 -11.88 1.35 5.85
CA MET A 201 -12.23 2.57 5.12
C MET A 201 -13.53 2.39 4.36
N VAL A 202 -14.53 3.21 4.71
CA VAL A 202 -15.87 3.22 4.09
C VAL A 202 -16.22 4.65 3.71
N ASN A 203 -16.70 4.86 2.47
CA ASN A 203 -17.10 6.20 1.98
C ASN A 203 -16.10 7.31 2.32
N GLY A 204 -14.80 7.03 2.16
CA GLY A 204 -13.74 8.01 2.36
C GLY A 204 -13.33 8.28 3.81
N ARG A 205 -13.82 7.51 4.78
CA ARG A 205 -13.51 7.69 6.22
C ARG A 205 -13.08 6.38 6.87
N ILE A 206 -12.34 6.47 7.97
CA ILE A 206 -12.02 5.31 8.79
C ILE A 206 -13.21 5.00 9.70
N GLU A 207 -13.80 3.83 9.51
CA GLU A 207 -15.01 3.35 10.18
C GLU A 207 -14.69 2.14 11.07
N LYS A 208 -14.28 2.39 12.31
CA LYS A 208 -13.84 1.32 13.24
C LYS A 208 -14.93 0.26 13.51
N GLY A 209 -16.21 0.66 13.54
CA GLY A 209 -17.35 -0.25 13.73
C GLY A 209 -17.62 -1.20 12.56
N TRP A 210 -17.05 -0.95 11.39
CA TRP A 210 -17.30 -1.76 10.19
C TRP A 210 -16.76 -3.20 10.33
N LEU A 211 -15.64 -3.40 11.02
CA LEU A 211 -15.09 -4.72 11.31
C LEU A 211 -15.98 -5.53 12.27
N ALA A 212 -16.52 -4.89 13.31
CA ALA A 212 -17.39 -5.55 14.28
C ALA A 212 -18.67 -6.11 13.64
N ASN A 213 -19.28 -5.33 12.75
CA ASN A 213 -20.52 -5.73 12.07
C ASN A 213 -20.32 -6.87 11.04
N ARG A 214 -19.12 -7.07 10.53
CA ARG A 214 -18.81 -8.16 9.57
C ARG A 214 -18.53 -9.48 10.24
N SER A 215 -17.90 -9.48 11.42
CA SER A 215 -17.64 -10.70 12.18
C SER A 215 -18.92 -11.45 12.59
N GLU A 216 -20.02 -10.70 12.82
CA GLU A 216 -21.32 -11.29 13.13
C GLU A 216 -22.02 -11.94 11.92
N GLN A 217 -21.69 -11.49 10.70
CA GLN A 217 -22.32 -11.98 9.46
C GLN A 217 -21.56 -13.18 8.83
N ASP A 218 -20.23 -13.23 8.94
CA ASP A 218 -19.41 -14.22 8.25
C ASP A 218 -19.06 -15.44 9.13
N HIS A 219 -19.11 -15.35 10.48
CA HIS A 219 -18.83 -16.45 11.41
C HIS A 219 -19.64 -16.34 12.71
N PRO A 220 -20.89 -16.84 12.75
CA PRO A 220 -21.74 -16.77 13.96
C PRO A 220 -21.24 -17.64 15.13
N GLU A 221 -20.24 -18.53 14.96
CA GLU A 221 -19.78 -19.49 15.97
C GLU A 221 -18.35 -19.30 16.48
N SER A 222 -17.56 -18.37 15.93
CA SER A 222 -16.20 -18.14 16.43
C SER A 222 -16.13 -16.90 17.30
N GLY A 223 -16.17 -17.10 18.63
CA GLY A 223 -15.80 -16.08 19.61
C GLY A 223 -14.33 -15.70 19.53
N ALA A 224 -13.87 -15.21 18.40
CA ALA A 224 -12.50 -14.80 18.18
C ALA A 224 -12.23 -13.44 18.81
N SER A 225 -11.38 -13.45 19.83
CA SER A 225 -10.85 -12.26 20.51
C SER A 225 -10.11 -11.33 19.56
N TRP A 226 -10.70 -10.20 19.21
CA TRP A 226 -10.19 -9.12 18.37
C TRP A 226 -9.04 -8.28 18.99
N ALA A 227 -8.29 -8.84 19.93
CA ALA A 227 -7.36 -8.13 20.80
C ALA A 227 -5.89 -8.25 20.40
N LYS A 228 -5.52 -8.27 19.11
CA LYS A 228 -4.09 -8.30 18.70
C LYS A 228 -3.65 -7.21 17.72
N GLY A 229 -4.48 -6.25 17.36
CA GLY A 229 -4.06 -5.08 16.62
C GLY A 229 -4.32 -3.81 17.43
N GLU A 230 -3.31 -3.08 17.86
CA GLU A 230 -3.49 -1.75 18.46
C GLU A 230 -4.14 -0.82 17.43
N ILE A 231 -5.40 -0.47 17.68
CA ILE A 231 -6.07 0.63 16.96
C ILE A 231 -5.45 1.92 17.49
N VAL A 232 -4.43 2.42 16.81
CA VAL A 232 -3.78 3.68 17.21
C VAL A 232 -4.76 4.84 17.06
N ASN A 233 -5.13 5.43 18.20
CA ASN A 233 -5.98 6.60 18.33
C ASN A 233 -5.19 7.85 17.92
N LEU A 234 -5.27 8.27 16.64
CA LEU A 234 -4.65 9.52 16.14
C LEU A 234 -5.67 10.65 15.93
N CYS A 235 -6.88 10.53 16.50
CA CYS A 235 -7.88 11.59 16.45
C CYS A 235 -7.80 12.48 17.70
N SER A 236 -6.84 13.40 17.74
CA SER A 236 -6.89 14.57 18.62
C SER A 236 -6.11 15.75 18.03
N HIS A 237 -6.65 16.34 16.96
CA HIS A 237 -6.35 17.73 16.62
C HIS A 237 -7.60 18.39 16.04
N GLU A 238 -8.29 19.16 16.91
CA GLU A 238 -9.51 19.93 16.61
C GLU A 238 -9.30 21.17 15.73
N ASN A 239 -8.24 21.28 14.94
CA ASN A 239 -7.88 22.53 14.26
C ASN A 239 -8.25 22.65 12.77
N PHE A 240 -9.06 21.75 12.21
CA PHE A 240 -9.40 21.82 10.78
C PHE A 240 -10.85 22.26 10.45
N ARG A 241 -11.66 22.67 11.45
CA ARG A 241 -13.07 23.05 11.23
C ARG A 241 -13.34 24.48 10.74
N SER A 242 -12.31 25.32 10.54
CA SER A 242 -12.54 26.76 10.27
C SER A 242 -12.39 27.21 8.81
N ALA A 243 -12.12 26.34 7.84
CA ALA A 243 -11.84 26.75 6.46
C ALA A 243 -12.89 26.34 5.40
N ALA A 244 -14.00 25.72 5.81
CA ALA A 244 -15.06 25.28 4.88
C ALA A 244 -16.33 26.15 4.93
N GLY A 245 -16.23 27.41 5.31
CA GLY A 245 -17.34 28.34 5.40
C GLY A 245 -16.99 29.73 4.91
N LYS A 246 -16.89 29.89 3.57
CA LYS A 246 -17.25 31.12 2.84
C LYS A 246 -17.35 30.80 1.37
#